data_5625559a4942a2892aee58a8fd092fa8
#
_entry.id   5625559a4942a2892aee58a8fd092fa8
#
_cell.length_a   1.000
_cell.length_b   1.000
_cell.length_c   1.000
_cell.angle_alpha   90.00
_cell.angle_beta   90.00
_cell.angle_gamma   90.00
#
_symmetry.space_group_name_H-M   'P 1'
#
loop_
_entity.id
_entity.type
_entity.pdbx_description
1 polymer ?
#
loop_
_entity_poly.entity_id
_entity_poly.type
_entity_poly.pdbx_seq_one_letter_code
_entity_poly.pdbx_strand_id
1 'polypeptide(L)'
;MCIRDSGCLYDVIEENGKDASIRPNQIYAVSLPHTMLTAEQALQVVNTVEEKLLAGPGIRSLSPEHKDYHGIYCGSLPKRDAAYHQGTAWGFLMGGFLTAYMKVHHHSPEAKKQAMAYLAPVQTHLLEEGCIGSISEIFDGDAPHTCRGCYAQAWSVGEILRCYTQDIQKNQK
;
A
#
# COMPACT_ATOMS: atom_id res chain seq x y z
N MET A 1 -2.77 12.42 -18.41
CA MET A 1 -2.28 11.97 -17.08
C MET A 1 -0.99 12.71 -16.82
N CYS A 2 -0.87 13.41 -15.70
CA CYS A 2 0.31 14.19 -15.39
C CYS A 2 1.23 13.40 -14.48
N ILE A 3 2.35 12.96 -15.03
CA ILE A 3 3.45 12.33 -14.30
C ILE A 3 4.36 13.47 -13.83
N ARG A 4 4.85 13.33 -12.59
CA ARG A 4 5.85 14.25 -12.04
C ARG A 4 7.23 13.85 -12.56
N ASP A 5 8.13 14.83 -12.67
CA ASP A 5 9.56 14.58 -12.97
C ASP A 5 10.23 13.69 -11.91
N SER A 6 9.62 13.57 -10.72
CA SER A 6 10.04 12.69 -9.62
C SER A 6 9.60 11.21 -9.77
N GLY A 7 9.04 10.80 -10.92
CA GLY A 7 8.69 9.41 -11.18
C GLY A 7 7.41 8.90 -10.54
N CYS A 8 6.53 9.76 -10.02
CA CYS A 8 5.23 9.39 -9.48
C CYS A 8 4.09 10.23 -10.10
N LEU A 9 2.84 9.85 -9.83
CA LEU A 9 1.68 10.60 -10.27
C LEU A 9 1.36 11.74 -9.30
N TYR A 10 0.73 12.82 -9.81
CA TYR A 10 0.04 13.75 -8.95
C TYR A 10 -1.18 13.08 -8.33
N ASP A 11 -1.45 13.34 -7.05
CA ASP A 11 -2.63 12.77 -6.37
C ASP A 11 -3.92 13.37 -6.93
N VAL A 12 -3.95 14.71 -7.05
CA VAL A 12 -5.08 15.45 -7.63
C VAL A 12 -4.58 16.46 -8.66
N ILE A 13 -5.39 16.67 -9.72
CA ILE A 13 -5.20 17.72 -10.72
C ILE A 13 -6.48 18.52 -10.77
N GLU A 14 -6.39 19.80 -10.40
CA GLU A 14 -7.47 20.75 -10.41
C GLU A 14 -7.19 21.88 -11.42
N GLU A 15 -8.21 22.69 -11.73
CA GLU A 15 -8.05 23.85 -12.63
C GLU A 15 -6.96 24.82 -12.15
N ASN A 16 -6.85 25.00 -10.84
CA ASN A 16 -5.96 25.97 -10.20
C ASN A 16 -4.68 25.38 -9.58
N GLY A 17 -4.43 24.07 -9.77
CA GLY A 17 -3.24 23.47 -9.16
C GLY A 17 -3.10 21.97 -9.33
N LYS A 18 -1.99 21.47 -8.83
CA LYS A 18 -1.67 20.04 -8.82
C LYS A 18 -1.23 19.65 -7.40
N ASP A 19 -1.91 18.68 -6.78
CA ASP A 19 -1.47 18.11 -5.52
C ASP A 19 -0.34 17.11 -5.78
N ALA A 20 0.82 17.43 -5.23
CA ALA A 20 2.03 16.64 -5.36
C ALA A 20 2.26 15.68 -4.18
N SER A 21 1.27 15.48 -3.32
CA SER A 21 1.35 14.52 -2.21
C SER A 21 1.64 13.11 -2.73
N ILE A 22 2.53 12.40 -2.06
CA ILE A 22 2.78 10.98 -2.37
C ILE A 22 1.77 10.17 -1.56
N ARG A 23 0.78 9.62 -2.28
CA ARG A 23 -0.32 8.82 -1.76
C ARG A 23 -0.42 7.48 -2.48
N PRO A 24 -1.05 6.45 -1.89
CA PRO A 24 -1.01 5.09 -2.41
C PRO A 24 -1.89 4.85 -3.65
N ASN A 25 -2.91 5.67 -3.92
CA ASN A 25 -3.88 5.42 -5.00
C ASN A 25 -3.23 5.32 -6.39
N GLN A 26 -2.09 5.95 -6.60
CA GLN A 26 -1.32 5.83 -7.84
C GLN A 26 -0.96 4.37 -8.20
N ILE A 27 -0.89 3.46 -7.22
CA ILE A 27 -0.55 2.06 -7.46
C ILE A 27 -1.60 1.36 -8.35
N TYR A 28 -2.86 1.81 -8.30
CA TYR A 28 -3.93 1.25 -9.12
C TYR A 28 -3.79 1.60 -10.60
N ALA A 29 -3.06 2.66 -10.95
CA ALA A 29 -2.70 2.93 -12.35
C ALA A 29 -1.79 1.85 -12.95
N VAL A 30 -1.12 1.05 -12.10
CA VAL A 30 -0.27 -0.08 -12.50
C VAL A 30 -0.96 -1.42 -12.27
N SER A 31 -1.60 -1.62 -11.10
CA SER A 31 -2.15 -2.92 -10.70
C SER A 31 -3.36 -3.35 -11.54
N LEU A 32 -4.21 -2.43 -11.98
CA LEU A 32 -5.38 -2.74 -12.78
C LEU A 32 -5.03 -3.36 -14.16
N PRO A 33 -5.95 -4.11 -14.80
CA PRO A 33 -5.68 -4.81 -16.05
C PRO A 33 -5.20 -3.91 -17.19
N HIS A 34 -5.74 -2.70 -17.28
CA HIS A 34 -5.42 -1.72 -18.32
C HIS A 34 -4.68 -0.54 -17.73
N THR A 35 -3.44 -0.38 -18.12
CA THR A 35 -2.61 0.77 -17.72
C THR A 35 -2.39 1.72 -18.89
N MET A 36 -2.30 3.01 -18.60
CA MET A 36 -1.89 4.05 -19.55
C MET A 36 -0.41 4.43 -19.38
N LEU A 37 0.28 3.81 -18.43
CA LEU A 37 1.68 4.06 -18.14
C LEU A 37 2.59 3.24 -19.07
N THR A 38 3.75 3.81 -19.43
CA THR A 38 4.83 3.02 -20.01
C THR A 38 5.43 2.09 -18.95
N ALA A 39 6.18 1.07 -19.37
CA ALA A 39 6.83 0.14 -18.44
C ALA A 39 7.76 0.87 -17.45
N GLU A 40 8.51 1.86 -17.93
CA GLU A 40 9.40 2.68 -17.11
C GLU A 40 8.62 3.50 -16.06
N GLN A 41 7.53 4.15 -16.48
CA GLN A 41 6.67 4.92 -15.59
C GLN A 41 6.00 4.03 -14.53
N ALA A 42 5.53 2.86 -14.93
CA ALA A 42 4.95 1.89 -14.02
C ALA A 42 5.96 1.43 -12.95
N LEU A 43 7.19 1.14 -13.36
CA LEU A 43 8.27 0.80 -12.44
C LEU A 43 8.58 1.94 -11.46
N GLN A 44 8.66 3.19 -11.94
CA GLN A 44 8.90 4.36 -11.10
C GLN A 44 7.79 4.57 -10.05
N VAL A 45 6.52 4.38 -10.44
CA VAL A 45 5.38 4.44 -9.50
C VAL A 45 5.50 3.37 -8.42
N VAL A 46 5.81 2.12 -8.80
CA VAL A 46 5.97 1.02 -7.83
C VAL A 46 7.12 1.32 -6.88
N ASN A 47 8.28 1.73 -7.38
CA ASN A 47 9.45 2.07 -6.56
C ASN A 47 9.14 3.22 -5.58
N THR A 48 8.40 4.24 -6.02
CA THR A 48 7.99 5.36 -5.15
C THR A 48 7.07 4.87 -4.02
N VAL A 49 6.09 4.02 -4.32
CA VAL A 49 5.19 3.47 -3.29
C VAL A 49 5.96 2.57 -2.33
N GLU A 50 6.86 1.74 -2.84
CA GLU A 50 7.73 0.88 -2.02
C GLU A 50 8.58 1.72 -1.05
N GLU A 51 9.32 2.70 -1.57
CA GLU A 51 10.26 3.50 -0.79
C GLU A 51 9.56 4.41 0.24
N LYS A 52 8.46 5.05 -0.17
CA LYS A 52 7.85 6.12 0.64
C LYS A 52 6.65 5.66 1.47
N LEU A 53 5.96 4.62 1.06
CA LEU A 53 4.67 4.27 1.64
C LEU A 53 4.60 2.88 2.28
N LEU A 54 5.48 1.94 1.92
CA LEU A 54 5.46 0.61 2.53
C LEU A 54 5.78 0.70 4.04
N ALA A 55 4.93 0.11 4.88
CA ALA A 55 5.03 0.22 6.33
C ALA A 55 4.45 -1.02 7.02
N GLY A 56 5.32 -1.93 7.45
CA GLY A 56 4.90 -3.14 8.13
C GLY A 56 3.84 -3.93 7.33
N PRO A 57 2.65 -4.20 7.91
CA PRO A 57 1.62 -5.00 7.25
C PRO A 57 0.75 -4.19 6.26
N GLY A 58 1.08 -2.95 5.91
CA GLY A 58 0.25 -2.09 5.08
C GLY A 58 1.01 -1.05 4.26
N ILE A 59 0.24 -0.27 3.51
CA ILE A 59 0.74 0.87 2.72
C ILE A 59 0.20 2.16 3.35
N ARG A 60 1.10 3.10 3.66
CA ARG A 60 0.74 4.41 4.23
C ARG A 60 -0.19 5.20 3.31
N SER A 61 -1.13 5.87 3.89
CA SER A 61 -2.07 6.76 3.21
C SER A 61 -1.44 8.09 2.76
N LEU A 62 -0.29 8.46 3.35
CA LEU A 62 0.50 9.65 3.03
C LEU A 62 1.97 9.41 3.36
N SER A 63 2.88 9.95 2.53
CA SER A 63 4.33 9.87 2.79
C SER A 63 4.73 10.57 4.09
N PRO A 64 5.65 9.98 4.88
CA PRO A 64 6.20 10.63 6.08
C PRO A 64 6.89 11.97 5.83
N GLU A 65 7.27 12.25 4.58
CA GLU A 65 7.90 13.52 4.19
C GLU A 65 6.89 14.68 4.04
N HIS A 66 5.59 14.38 4.07
CA HIS A 66 4.56 15.39 3.91
C HIS A 66 4.34 16.15 5.23
N LYS A 67 4.14 17.47 5.15
CA LYS A 67 3.94 18.35 6.32
C LYS A 67 2.75 17.97 7.21
N ASP A 68 1.71 17.38 6.61
CA ASP A 68 0.49 16.97 7.30
C ASP A 68 0.49 15.46 7.65
N TYR A 69 1.67 14.84 7.69
CA TYR A 69 1.78 13.43 8.07
C TYR A 69 1.48 13.21 9.55
N HIS A 70 0.64 12.21 9.83
CA HIS A 70 0.26 11.75 11.18
C HIS A 70 0.35 10.23 11.23
N GLY A 71 1.52 9.70 11.59
CA GLY A 71 1.79 8.25 11.56
C GLY A 71 1.13 7.43 12.67
N ILE A 72 0.62 8.07 13.74
CA ILE A 72 0.05 7.38 14.90
C ILE A 72 -1.45 7.65 15.02
N TYR A 73 -2.27 6.60 14.93
CA TYR A 73 -3.72 6.66 15.06
C TYR A 73 -4.15 6.48 16.53
N CYS A 74 -4.15 7.55 17.31
CA CYS A 74 -4.50 7.51 18.73
C CYS A 74 -5.14 8.80 19.24
N GLY A 75 -5.66 8.73 20.47
CA GLY A 75 -6.20 9.89 21.19
C GLY A 75 -7.70 10.13 20.96
N SER A 76 -8.15 11.39 21.03
CA SER A 76 -9.54 11.78 20.83
C SER A 76 -10.01 11.56 19.39
N LEU A 77 -11.33 11.51 19.16
CA LEU A 77 -11.90 11.33 17.82
C LEU A 77 -11.32 12.30 16.79
N PRO A 78 -11.26 13.63 17.02
CA PRO A 78 -10.66 14.55 16.04
C PRO A 78 -9.19 14.25 15.72
N LYS A 79 -8.40 13.78 16.70
CA LYS A 79 -7.00 13.39 16.47
C LYS A 79 -6.89 12.14 15.61
N ARG A 80 -7.76 11.15 15.85
CA ARG A 80 -7.80 9.93 15.05
C ARG A 80 -8.26 10.23 13.63
N ASP A 81 -9.30 11.04 13.44
CA ASP A 81 -9.78 11.45 12.13
C ASP A 81 -8.70 12.19 11.33
N ALA A 82 -7.92 13.06 12.00
CA ALA A 82 -6.79 13.74 11.38
C ALA A 82 -5.68 12.78 10.90
N ALA A 83 -5.51 11.62 11.55
CA ALA A 83 -4.51 10.62 11.16
C ALA A 83 -5.02 9.60 10.15
N TYR A 84 -6.34 9.38 10.07
CA TYR A 84 -6.96 8.23 9.39
C TYR A 84 -6.58 8.07 7.93
N HIS A 85 -6.39 9.20 7.20
CA HIS A 85 -5.93 9.24 5.82
C HIS A 85 -4.67 10.10 5.63
N GLN A 86 -3.95 10.37 6.72
CA GLN A 86 -2.78 11.24 6.71
C GLN A 86 -1.53 10.56 7.28
N GLY A 87 -1.42 9.24 7.13
CA GLY A 87 -0.22 8.53 7.55
C GLY A 87 -0.44 7.10 7.99
N THR A 88 -1.65 6.72 8.45
CA THR A 88 -1.95 5.30 8.76
C THR A 88 -1.68 4.40 7.58
N ALA A 89 -1.18 3.19 7.86
CA ALA A 89 -0.96 2.16 6.87
C ALA A 89 -2.20 1.25 6.76
N TRP A 90 -2.62 0.97 5.52
CA TRP A 90 -3.84 0.23 5.23
C TRP A 90 -3.52 -1.16 4.70
N GLY A 91 -4.06 -2.19 5.34
CA GLY A 91 -3.79 -3.58 4.98
C GLY A 91 -4.27 -3.96 3.58
N PHE A 92 -5.46 -3.50 3.15
CA PHE A 92 -6.00 -3.84 1.83
C PHE A 92 -5.14 -3.33 0.66
N LEU A 93 -4.44 -2.21 0.84
CA LEU A 93 -3.58 -1.63 -0.20
C LEU A 93 -2.38 -2.52 -0.57
N MET A 94 -1.99 -3.44 0.33
CA MET A 94 -0.97 -4.44 0.02
C MET A 94 -1.33 -5.29 -1.20
N GLY A 95 -2.62 -5.62 -1.39
CA GLY A 95 -3.05 -6.38 -2.57
C GLY A 95 -2.75 -5.65 -3.88
N GLY A 96 -3.13 -4.37 -3.97
CA GLY A 96 -2.82 -3.52 -5.13
C GLY A 96 -1.33 -3.33 -5.34
N PHE A 97 -0.57 -3.09 -4.27
CA PHE A 97 0.89 -2.95 -4.32
C PHE A 97 1.56 -4.23 -4.84
N LEU A 98 1.26 -5.38 -4.26
CA LEU A 98 1.88 -6.64 -4.66
C LEU A 98 1.52 -7.04 -6.09
N THR A 99 0.28 -6.81 -6.52
CA THR A 99 -0.11 -7.02 -7.92
C THR A 99 0.73 -6.14 -8.86
N ALA A 100 0.88 -4.86 -8.54
CA ALA A 100 1.69 -3.94 -9.34
C ALA A 100 3.17 -4.33 -9.34
N TYR A 101 3.72 -4.67 -8.17
CA TYR A 101 5.09 -5.16 -8.01
C TYR A 101 5.37 -6.38 -8.88
N MET A 102 4.49 -7.39 -8.79
CA MET A 102 4.62 -8.61 -9.61
C MET A 102 4.57 -8.33 -11.10
N LYS A 103 3.71 -7.39 -11.56
CA LYS A 103 3.61 -6.98 -12.95
C LYS A 103 4.91 -6.35 -13.48
N VAL A 104 5.43 -5.32 -12.78
CA VAL A 104 6.62 -4.60 -13.27
C VAL A 104 7.89 -5.45 -13.21
N HIS A 105 7.91 -6.47 -12.36
CA HIS A 105 9.00 -7.45 -12.26
C HIS A 105 8.70 -8.77 -13.01
N HIS A 106 7.73 -8.76 -13.94
CA HIS A 106 7.42 -9.85 -14.85
C HIS A 106 7.15 -11.21 -14.18
N HIS A 107 6.60 -11.19 -12.95
CA HIS A 107 6.33 -12.38 -12.14
C HIS A 107 7.53 -13.32 -11.98
N SER A 108 8.76 -12.76 -11.98
CA SER A 108 9.99 -13.54 -11.85
C SER A 108 10.06 -14.29 -10.51
N PRO A 109 10.87 -15.36 -10.41
CA PRO A 109 11.07 -16.06 -9.14
C PRO A 109 11.58 -15.15 -8.02
N GLU A 110 12.44 -14.18 -8.35
CA GLU A 110 12.98 -13.17 -7.44
C GLU A 110 11.86 -12.23 -6.94
N ALA A 111 10.99 -11.79 -7.85
CA ALA A 111 9.83 -10.98 -7.49
C ALA A 111 8.87 -11.72 -6.56
N LYS A 112 8.62 -13.01 -6.80
CA LYS A 112 7.81 -13.86 -5.91
C LYS A 112 8.42 -13.97 -4.51
N LYS A 113 9.73 -14.19 -4.44
CA LYS A 113 10.45 -14.26 -3.17
C LYS A 113 10.36 -12.93 -2.41
N GLN A 114 10.52 -11.82 -3.10
CA GLN A 114 10.42 -10.50 -2.48
C GLN A 114 8.98 -10.17 -2.04
N ALA A 115 7.98 -10.50 -2.86
CA ALA A 115 6.57 -10.35 -2.51
C ALA A 115 6.20 -11.13 -1.23
N MET A 116 6.73 -12.35 -1.07
CA MET A 116 6.59 -13.12 0.18
C MET A 116 7.28 -12.46 1.37
N ALA A 117 8.42 -11.81 1.16
CA ALA A 117 9.09 -11.04 2.22
C ALA A 117 8.25 -9.82 2.65
N TYR A 118 7.59 -9.13 1.74
CA TYR A 118 6.65 -8.04 2.06
C TYR A 118 5.41 -8.54 2.81
N LEU A 119 4.99 -9.79 2.60
CA LEU A 119 3.88 -10.40 3.34
C LEU A 119 4.26 -10.91 4.72
N ALA A 120 5.54 -11.01 5.07
CA ALA A 120 5.95 -11.54 6.37
C ALA A 120 5.34 -10.77 7.56
N PRO A 121 5.30 -9.42 7.61
CA PRO A 121 4.63 -8.70 8.68
C PRO A 121 3.12 -8.97 8.74
N VAL A 122 2.47 -9.16 7.58
CA VAL A 122 1.05 -9.53 7.50
C VAL A 122 0.83 -10.93 8.09
N GLN A 123 1.73 -11.86 7.81
CA GLN A 123 1.66 -13.22 8.37
C GLN A 123 1.84 -13.22 9.89
N THR A 124 2.78 -12.46 10.42
CA THR A 124 2.95 -12.27 11.87
C THR A 124 1.67 -11.72 12.49
N HIS A 125 1.12 -10.65 11.93
CA HIS A 125 -0.13 -10.06 12.40
C HIS A 125 -1.30 -11.07 12.37
N LEU A 126 -1.44 -11.84 11.29
CA LEU A 126 -2.50 -12.84 11.13
C LEU A 126 -2.44 -13.95 12.19
N LEU A 127 -1.24 -14.33 12.64
CA LEU A 127 -1.02 -15.49 13.51
C LEU A 127 -0.82 -15.14 14.98
N GLU A 128 -0.34 -13.91 15.27
CA GLU A 128 0.19 -13.57 16.59
C GLU A 128 -0.40 -12.28 17.17
N GLU A 129 -1.07 -11.44 16.36
CA GLU A 129 -1.52 -10.12 16.80
C GLU A 129 -3.01 -9.87 16.52
N GLY A 130 -3.57 -8.88 17.20
CA GLY A 130 -4.93 -8.40 16.96
C GLY A 130 -5.99 -9.51 17.07
N CYS A 131 -6.80 -9.69 16.05
CA CYS A 131 -7.76 -10.79 15.93
C CYS A 131 -7.09 -11.95 15.17
N ILE A 132 -6.60 -12.93 15.90
CA ILE A 132 -5.92 -14.10 15.34
C ILE A 132 -6.76 -14.74 14.23
N GLY A 133 -6.16 -14.97 13.08
CA GLY A 133 -6.83 -15.52 11.89
C GLY A 133 -7.53 -14.45 11.03
N SER A 134 -7.38 -13.15 11.36
CA SER A 134 -7.88 -12.03 10.56
C SER A 134 -6.83 -10.94 10.40
N ILE A 135 -7.15 -9.92 9.61
CA ILE A 135 -6.27 -8.78 9.35
C ILE A 135 -7.00 -7.50 9.72
N SER A 136 -6.35 -6.65 10.49
CA SER A 136 -6.88 -5.35 10.89
C SER A 136 -7.07 -4.40 9.71
N GLU A 137 -7.90 -3.40 9.89
CA GLU A 137 -8.21 -2.37 8.90
C GLU A 137 -6.99 -1.52 8.59
N ILE A 138 -6.39 -0.95 9.63
CA ILE A 138 -5.25 -0.04 9.56
C ILE A 138 -4.20 -0.40 10.61
N PHE A 139 -3.02 0.16 10.41
CA PHE A 139 -1.89 0.10 11.33
C PHE A 139 -1.32 1.50 11.49
N ASP A 140 -0.65 1.76 12.59
CA ASP A 140 0.15 2.99 12.71
C ASP A 140 1.19 3.01 11.59
N GLY A 141 1.31 4.16 10.91
CA GLY A 141 2.30 4.35 9.86
C GLY A 141 3.74 4.34 10.37
N ASP A 142 3.92 4.65 11.66
CA ASP A 142 5.22 4.61 12.33
C ASP A 142 5.40 3.29 13.10
N ALA A 143 6.67 2.86 13.20
CA ALA A 143 7.01 1.67 13.97
C ALA A 143 6.56 1.82 15.45
N PRO A 144 6.08 0.74 16.07
CA PRO A 144 6.11 -0.66 15.65
C PRO A 144 4.93 -1.09 14.75
N HIS A 145 4.20 -0.17 14.13
CA HIS A 145 3.05 -0.43 13.26
C HIS A 145 1.89 -1.12 13.99
N THR A 146 1.55 -0.61 15.15
CA THR A 146 0.46 -1.15 15.99
C THR A 146 -0.85 -1.21 15.20
N CYS A 147 -1.54 -2.35 15.27
CA CYS A 147 -2.83 -2.53 14.62
C CYS A 147 -3.91 -1.62 15.26
N ARG A 148 -4.77 -1.05 14.41
CA ARG A 148 -5.80 -0.08 14.77
C ARG A 148 -7.08 -0.31 13.94
N GLY A 149 -8.08 0.53 14.17
CA GLY A 149 -9.36 0.47 13.46
C GLY A 149 -10.14 -0.79 13.75
N CYS A 150 -10.83 -1.32 12.75
CA CYS A 150 -11.54 -2.60 12.85
C CYS A 150 -10.52 -3.74 12.94
N TYR A 151 -10.63 -4.59 13.95
CA TYR A 151 -9.68 -5.67 14.22
C TYR A 151 -9.79 -6.87 13.24
N ALA A 152 -10.89 -6.96 12.48
CA ALA A 152 -11.15 -8.01 11.49
C ALA A 152 -11.80 -7.39 10.26
N GLN A 153 -10.99 -6.98 9.26
CA GLN A 153 -11.47 -6.23 8.12
C GLN A 153 -11.50 -7.09 6.85
N ALA A 154 -12.70 -7.28 6.31
CA ALA A 154 -12.93 -8.18 5.17
C ALA A 154 -12.09 -7.83 3.93
N TRP A 155 -11.97 -6.56 3.56
CA TRP A 155 -11.18 -6.17 2.38
C TRP A 155 -9.68 -6.37 2.58
N SER A 156 -9.16 -6.24 3.82
CA SER A 156 -7.75 -6.55 4.10
C SER A 156 -7.46 -8.03 3.86
N VAL A 157 -8.32 -8.91 4.41
CA VAL A 157 -8.22 -10.37 4.19
C VAL A 157 -8.40 -10.71 2.70
N GLY A 158 -9.45 -10.15 2.07
CA GLY A 158 -9.79 -10.44 0.67
C GLY A 158 -8.68 -10.07 -0.31
N GLU A 159 -8.09 -8.87 -0.17
CA GLU A 159 -7.03 -8.40 -1.07
C GLU A 159 -5.71 -9.17 -0.87
N ILE A 160 -5.34 -9.48 0.36
CA ILE A 160 -4.17 -10.32 0.64
C ILE A 160 -4.35 -11.72 0.05
N LEU A 161 -5.50 -12.36 0.29
CA LEU A 161 -5.79 -13.68 -0.26
C LEU A 161 -5.80 -13.67 -1.80
N ARG A 162 -6.41 -12.65 -2.41
CA ARG A 162 -6.45 -12.49 -3.86
C ARG A 162 -5.04 -12.38 -4.45
N CYS A 163 -4.23 -11.44 -3.99
CA CYS A 163 -2.89 -11.25 -4.55
C CYS A 163 -1.99 -12.47 -4.30
N TYR A 164 -2.09 -13.09 -3.13
CA TYR A 164 -1.33 -14.30 -2.82
C TYR A 164 -1.67 -15.44 -3.80
N THR A 165 -2.95 -15.71 -4.03
CA THR A 165 -3.38 -16.83 -4.89
C THR A 165 -3.22 -16.55 -6.37
N GLN A 166 -3.52 -15.32 -6.81
CA GLN A 166 -3.57 -14.97 -8.24
C GLN A 166 -2.23 -14.48 -8.80
N ASP A 167 -1.43 -13.77 -8.00
CA ASP A 167 -0.23 -13.12 -8.46
C ASP A 167 1.05 -13.83 -8.01
N ILE A 168 1.08 -14.37 -6.78
CA ILE A 168 2.28 -14.98 -6.20
C ILE A 168 2.32 -16.49 -6.42
N GLN A 169 1.26 -17.22 -6.01
CA GLN A 169 1.24 -18.69 -6.13
C GLN A 169 1.04 -19.20 -7.57
N LYS A 170 0.36 -18.42 -8.41
CA LYS A 170 0.04 -18.88 -9.76
C LYS A 170 1.32 -19.19 -10.54
N ASN A 171 1.56 -20.47 -10.82
CA ASN A 171 2.59 -20.86 -11.78
C ASN A 171 2.15 -20.36 -13.16
N GLN A 172 2.99 -19.58 -13.84
CA GLN A 172 2.77 -19.28 -15.25
C GLN A 172 2.76 -20.59 -16.00
N LYS A 173 1.59 -20.90 -16.60
CA LYS A 173 1.47 -22.00 -17.56
C LYS A 173 2.07 -21.60 -18.89
#